data_3895b67d0576541e30145f116d8ffdb2
#
_entry.id   3895b67d0576541e30145f116d8ffdb2
#
_cell.length_a   1.000
_cell.length_b   1.000
_cell.length_c   1.000
_cell.angle_alpha   90.00
_cell.angle_beta   90.00
_cell.angle_gamma   90.00
#
_symmetry.space_group_name_H-M   'P 1'
#
loop_
_entity.id
_entity.type
_entity.pdbx_description
1 polymer ?
#
loop_
_entity_poly.entity_id
_entity_poly.type
_entity_poly.pdbx_seq_one_letter_code
_entity_poly.pdbx_strand_id
1 'polypeptide(L)'
;MARTSSIFKANELKRALANAKLRVKEQQGKSNKKAIKRAKAAGLNLNIFTSRVHNRCRRCGRGRAYLRKFALCRICFRELALEGHIPGVTKSSW
;
A
#
# COMPACT_ATOMS: atom_id res chain seq x y z
N MET A 1 12.20 -1.93 13.77
CA MET A 1 11.92 -2.11 12.34
C MET A 1 10.87 -3.19 12.11
N ALA A 2 10.05 -3.04 11.08
CA ALA A 2 9.10 -4.09 10.70
C ALA A 2 9.85 -5.32 10.17
N ARG A 3 9.35 -6.51 10.47
CA ARG A 3 9.92 -7.75 9.95
C ARG A 3 9.77 -7.81 8.42
N THR A 4 10.78 -8.31 7.72
CA THR A 4 10.79 -8.47 6.26
C THR A 4 9.57 -9.27 5.77
N SER A 5 9.17 -10.31 6.51
CA SER A 5 7.98 -11.11 6.21
C SER A 5 6.68 -10.29 6.23
N SER A 6 6.55 -9.35 7.17
CA SER A 6 5.38 -8.46 7.25
C SER A 6 5.32 -7.49 6.08
N ILE A 7 6.46 -6.97 5.65
CA ILE A 7 6.59 -6.09 4.47
C ILE A 7 6.22 -6.87 3.20
N PHE A 8 6.72 -8.07 3.04
CA PHE A 8 6.43 -8.94 1.90
C PHE A 8 4.92 -9.22 1.79
N LYS A 9 4.30 -9.68 2.87
CA LYS A 9 2.84 -9.93 2.91
C LYS A 9 2.02 -8.68 2.56
N ALA A 10 2.40 -7.51 3.06
CA ALA A 10 1.73 -6.26 2.74
C ALA A 10 1.84 -5.93 1.25
N ASN A 11 3.00 -6.14 0.64
CA ASN A 11 3.21 -5.92 -0.79
C ASN A 11 2.41 -6.90 -1.65
N GLU A 12 2.35 -8.17 -1.26
CA GLU A 12 1.52 -9.17 -1.94
C GLU A 12 0.03 -8.80 -1.90
N LEU A 13 -0.48 -8.40 -0.74
CA LEU A 13 -1.86 -7.94 -0.60
C LEU A 13 -2.17 -6.73 -1.49
N LYS A 14 -1.27 -5.76 -1.56
CA LYS A 14 -1.41 -4.60 -2.46
C LYS A 14 -1.45 -5.00 -3.92
N ARG A 15 -0.57 -5.90 -4.35
CA ARG A 15 -0.52 -6.42 -5.73
C ARG A 15 -1.80 -7.18 -6.07
N ALA A 16 -2.25 -8.06 -5.20
CA ALA A 16 -3.48 -8.83 -5.39
C ALA A 16 -4.70 -7.92 -5.50
N LEU A 17 -4.80 -6.89 -4.65
CA LEU A 17 -5.89 -5.92 -4.70
C LEU A 17 -5.85 -5.08 -5.99
N ALA A 18 -4.67 -4.63 -6.41
CA ALA A 18 -4.51 -3.87 -7.66
C ALA A 18 -4.91 -4.71 -8.88
N ASN A 19 -4.47 -5.97 -8.94
CA ASN A 19 -4.83 -6.90 -10.02
C ASN A 19 -6.33 -7.18 -10.07
N ALA A 20 -6.97 -7.37 -8.91
CA ALA A 20 -8.40 -7.56 -8.82
C ALA A 20 -9.17 -6.32 -9.33
N LYS A 21 -8.74 -5.12 -8.96
CA LYS A 21 -9.34 -3.86 -9.44
C LYS A 21 -9.18 -3.66 -10.94
N LEU A 22 -8.02 -3.98 -11.51
CA LEU A 22 -7.76 -3.88 -12.96
C LEU A 22 -8.67 -4.81 -13.75
N ARG A 23 -8.78 -6.07 -13.34
CA ARG A 23 -9.66 -7.05 -14.02
C ARG A 23 -11.14 -6.68 -13.94
N VAL A 24 -11.58 -6.08 -12.84
CA VAL A 24 -12.96 -5.56 -12.73
C VAL A 24 -13.19 -4.42 -13.72
N LYS A 25 -12.22 -3.54 -13.95
CA LYS A 25 -12.31 -2.45 -14.93
C LYS A 25 -12.35 -2.95 -16.37
N GLU A 26 -11.55 -3.94 -16.72
CA GLU A 26 -11.53 -4.53 -18.08
C GLU A 26 -12.84 -5.23 -18.44
N GLN A 27 -13.62 -5.61 -17.47
CA GLN A 27 -14.90 -6.31 -17.65
C GLN A 27 -16.13 -5.43 -17.43
N GLN A 28 -15.98 -4.11 -17.38
CA GLN A 28 -17.12 -3.18 -17.32
C GLN A 28 -17.94 -3.25 -18.60
N GLY A 29 -18.99 -4.05 -18.59
CA GLY A 29 -19.89 -4.32 -19.72
C GLY A 29 -20.48 -5.73 -19.70
N LYS A 30 -19.94 -6.63 -18.86
CA LYS A 30 -20.47 -7.98 -18.66
C LYS A 30 -20.99 -8.12 -17.23
N SER A 31 -22.09 -8.86 -17.03
CA SER A 31 -22.72 -8.98 -15.71
C SER A 31 -21.71 -9.33 -14.61
N ASN A 32 -21.74 -8.61 -13.49
CA ASN A 32 -20.81 -8.78 -12.36
C ASN A 32 -20.67 -10.23 -11.88
N LYS A 33 -21.73 -11.04 -11.98
CA LYS A 33 -21.71 -12.46 -11.59
C LYS A 33 -20.75 -13.30 -12.43
N LYS A 34 -20.71 -13.09 -13.76
CA LYS A 34 -19.77 -13.79 -14.66
C LYS A 34 -18.33 -13.37 -14.40
N ALA A 35 -18.10 -12.09 -14.13
CA ALA A 35 -16.79 -11.56 -13.78
C ALA A 35 -16.25 -12.16 -12.48
N ILE A 36 -17.08 -12.25 -11.44
CA ILE A 36 -16.74 -12.86 -10.16
C ILE A 36 -16.41 -14.35 -10.31
N LYS A 37 -17.22 -15.08 -11.09
CA LYS A 37 -17.00 -16.51 -11.35
C LYS A 37 -15.69 -16.77 -12.09
N ARG A 38 -15.36 -15.95 -13.10
CA ARG A 38 -14.08 -16.02 -13.83
C ARG A 38 -12.88 -15.68 -12.96
N ALA A 39 -13.00 -14.66 -12.12
CA ALA A 39 -11.94 -14.28 -11.18
C ALA A 39 -11.66 -15.38 -10.16
N LYS A 40 -12.67 -16.06 -9.64
CA LYS A 40 -12.52 -17.24 -8.77
C LYS A 40 -11.86 -18.41 -9.49
N ALA A 41 -12.27 -18.70 -10.72
CA ALA A 41 -11.68 -19.76 -11.54
C ALA A 41 -10.21 -19.49 -11.89
N ALA A 42 -9.80 -18.22 -12.01
CA ALA A 42 -8.42 -17.81 -12.24
C ALA A 42 -7.54 -17.83 -10.98
N GLY A 43 -8.04 -18.34 -9.85
CA GLY A 43 -7.29 -18.42 -8.59
C GLY A 43 -7.13 -17.08 -7.86
N LEU A 44 -7.87 -16.05 -8.24
CA LEU A 44 -7.88 -14.77 -7.55
C LEU A 44 -8.67 -14.88 -6.24
N ASN A 45 -8.00 -14.58 -5.16
CA ASN A 45 -8.65 -14.52 -3.86
C ASN A 45 -9.46 -13.22 -3.75
N LEU A 46 -10.78 -13.31 -3.98
CA LEU A 46 -11.70 -12.17 -3.88
C LEU A 46 -12.04 -11.82 -2.43
N ASN A 47 -11.66 -12.66 -1.47
CA ASN A 47 -11.88 -12.44 -0.05
C ASN A 47 -10.74 -11.65 0.60
N ILE A 48 -10.04 -10.82 -0.18
CA ILE A 48 -9.02 -9.93 0.36
C ILE A 48 -9.70 -8.85 1.19
N PHE A 49 -9.47 -8.88 2.48
CA PHE A 49 -9.93 -7.82 3.37
C PHE A 49 -9.15 -6.54 3.07
N THR A 50 -9.81 -5.57 2.46
CA THR A 50 -9.22 -4.27 2.13
C THR A 50 -8.69 -3.53 3.35
N SER A 51 -9.28 -3.77 4.52
CA SER A 51 -8.83 -3.23 5.80
C SER A 51 -7.42 -3.70 6.22
N ARG A 52 -6.95 -4.84 5.71
CA ARG A 52 -5.59 -5.34 5.96
C ARG A 52 -4.53 -4.67 5.07
N VAL A 53 -4.96 -4.02 4.00
CA VAL A 53 -4.07 -3.30 3.08
C VAL A 53 -3.83 -1.91 3.63
N HIS A 54 -2.64 -1.66 4.16
CA HIS A 54 -2.25 -0.35 4.69
C HIS A 54 -0.90 0.08 4.14
N ASN A 55 -0.66 1.36 4.23
CA ASN A 55 0.60 1.93 3.76
C ASN A 55 1.74 1.60 4.73
N ARG A 56 2.93 1.42 4.18
CA ARG A 56 4.15 1.22 4.94
C ARG A 56 5.24 2.16 4.45
N CYS A 57 6.11 2.56 5.35
CA CYS A 57 7.27 3.39 5.03
C CYS A 57 8.11 2.74 3.94
N ARG A 58 8.52 3.51 2.94
CA ARG A 58 9.38 3.04 1.85
C ARG A 58 10.78 2.63 2.32
N ARG A 59 11.27 3.29 3.36
CA ARG A 59 12.64 3.09 3.84
C ARG A 59 12.74 1.96 4.86
N CYS A 60 11.90 1.99 5.89
CA CYS A 60 11.99 1.03 7.00
C CYS A 60 10.84 0.02 7.05
N GLY A 61 9.77 0.22 6.29
CA GLY A 61 8.60 -0.67 6.27
C GLY A 61 7.65 -0.53 7.45
N ARG A 62 7.83 0.50 8.28
CA ARG A 62 6.95 0.76 9.43
C ARG A 62 5.51 1.03 8.98
N GLY A 63 4.54 0.33 9.56
CA GLY A 63 3.11 0.49 9.26
C GLY A 63 2.41 1.59 10.07
N ARG A 64 3.06 2.09 11.11
CA ARG A 64 2.53 3.14 11.99
C ARG A 64 3.18 4.49 11.69
N ALA A 65 2.45 5.57 11.99
CA ALA A 65 2.92 6.96 11.80
C ALA A 65 3.41 7.23 10.36
N TYR A 66 2.70 6.71 9.39
CA TYR A 66 2.99 6.91 7.98
C TYR A 66 2.48 8.27 7.49
N LEU A 67 3.35 9.01 6.82
CA LEU A 67 3.03 10.28 6.18
C LEU A 67 2.78 10.05 4.69
N ARG A 68 1.54 10.18 4.25
CA ARG A 68 1.15 9.96 2.84
C ARG A 68 1.89 10.86 1.87
N LYS A 69 2.09 12.10 2.24
CA LYS A 69 2.74 13.10 1.39
C LYS A 69 4.15 12.70 0.98
N PHE A 70 4.89 12.06 1.88
CA PHE A 70 6.29 11.71 1.69
C PHE A 70 6.51 10.20 1.49
N ALA A 71 5.50 9.38 1.72
CA ALA A 71 5.58 7.91 1.73
C ALA A 71 6.60 7.37 2.73
N LEU A 72 6.78 8.06 3.85
CA LEU A 72 7.73 7.77 4.91
C LEU A 72 7.05 7.75 6.27
N CYS A 73 7.59 7.02 7.23
CA CYS A 73 7.17 7.14 8.61
C CYS A 73 7.77 8.41 9.25
N ARG A 74 7.23 8.80 10.40
CA ARG A 74 7.69 10.01 11.11
C ARG A 74 9.19 10.01 11.42
N ILE A 75 9.77 8.85 11.72
CA ILE A 75 11.18 8.71 12.07
C ILE A 75 12.06 8.90 10.84
N CYS A 76 11.78 8.19 9.74
CA CYS A 76 12.52 8.33 8.49
C CYS A 76 12.36 9.72 7.89
N PHE A 77 11.16 10.31 7.97
CA PHE A 77 10.92 11.68 7.55
C PHE A 77 11.81 12.67 8.32
N ARG A 78 11.86 12.54 9.64
CA ARG A 78 12.71 13.41 10.47
C ARG A 78 14.20 13.28 10.12
N GLU A 79 14.69 12.06 9.96
CA GLU A 79 16.08 11.81 9.59
C GLU A 79 16.42 12.47 8.24
N LEU A 80 15.62 12.23 7.21
CA LEU A 80 15.86 12.80 5.88
C LEU A 80 15.69 14.32 5.85
N ALA A 81 14.78 14.86 6.63
CA ALA A 81 14.60 16.32 6.74
C ALA A 81 15.80 16.99 7.39
N LEU A 82 16.36 16.39 8.45
CA LEU A 82 17.55 16.90 9.12
C LEU A 82 18.82 16.80 8.26
N GLU A 83 18.91 15.78 7.39
CA GLU A 83 19.97 15.63 6.40
C GLU A 83 19.84 16.60 5.20
N GLY A 84 18.71 17.31 5.08
CA GLY A 84 18.46 18.26 4.00
C GLY A 84 17.98 17.64 2.68
N HIS A 85 17.57 16.37 2.66
CA HIS A 85 17.05 15.71 1.46
C HIS A 85 15.63 16.13 1.07
N ILE A 86 14.89 16.73 2.01
CA ILE A 86 13.52 17.20 1.74
C ILE A 86 13.55 18.73 1.71
N PRO A 87 13.32 19.35 0.52
CA PRO A 87 13.36 20.79 0.39
C PRO A 87 12.17 21.48 1.07
N GLY A 88 12.38 22.68 1.59
CA GLY A 88 11.33 23.52 2.17
C GLY A 88 10.89 23.10 3.57
N VAL A 89 11.50 22.08 4.17
CA VAL A 89 11.18 21.66 5.53
C VAL A 89 12.08 22.38 6.52
N THR A 90 11.47 23.12 7.43
CA THR A 90 12.14 23.82 8.52
C THR A 90 11.66 23.28 9.85
N LYS A 91 12.56 23.27 10.83
CA LYS A 91 12.22 22.88 12.20
C LYS A 91 11.32 23.94 12.82
N SER A 92 10.12 23.56 13.26
CA SER A 92 9.21 24.47 13.93
C SER A 92 9.42 24.45 15.44
N SER A 93 9.34 25.60 16.04
CA SER A 93 9.30 25.78 17.50
C SER A 93 8.17 26.76 17.84
N TRP A 94 7.30 26.36 18.72
CA TRP A 94 6.20 27.20 19.24
C TRP A 94 6.04 27.07 20.74
#